data_5e8e9c5c9d104f3838ed74aeb0c4fab2
#
_entry.id   5e8e9c5c9d104f3838ed74aeb0c4fab2
#
_cell.length_a   1.000
_cell.length_b   1.000
_cell.length_c   1.000
_cell.angle_alpha   90.00
_cell.angle_beta   90.00
_cell.angle_gamma   90.00
#
_symmetry.space_group_name_H-M   'P 1'
#
loop_
_entity.id
_entity.type
_entity.pdbx_description
1 polymer ?
#
loop_
_entity_poly.entity_id
_entity_poly.type
_entity_poly.pdbx_seq_one_letter_code
_entity_poly.pdbx_strand_id
1 'polypeptide(L)'
;MDSQLVFEKWPGVISTVIIGAKKEEGGTRSDIIKIGGQNTMPLLFKEGAIPNKPKIAFEISDIPPFDFDEELTAAYGEVINDPLAWAETCVNQYKAELLCLRMQGTHPDFGNKTPQSAAKFISTLLNKVRVPLIIMGSGDETKDNLIMPACSEAARKERCLIGCAAQDNYKTFTASVLADGHSIIAESPIDINIAKQLNILISDMGLSLERIVINPTIGALGYGLEYAYSIMERARLAALSGDKTLASPFICFVGQEAWKTKEAKTSPEQGIIWETLTATSLIQSGADLLVMRHPKAIEKVNKYIEDLMCK
;
A
#
# COMPACT_ATOMS: atom_id res chain seq x y z
N MET A 1 32.49 32.21 11.68
CA MET A 1 31.95 31.18 12.59
C MET A 1 31.55 30.00 11.71
N ASP A 2 32.37 28.96 11.70
CA ASP A 2 31.98 27.71 11.06
C ASP A 2 30.82 27.11 11.88
N SER A 3 29.61 27.21 11.37
CA SER A 3 28.47 26.47 11.91
C SER A 3 28.74 25.00 11.69
N GLN A 4 29.18 24.28 12.72
CA GLN A 4 29.18 22.82 12.67
C GLN A 4 27.74 22.36 12.44
N LEU A 5 27.47 21.72 11.31
CA LEU A 5 26.22 21.04 11.05
C LEU A 5 26.08 19.94 12.10
N VAL A 6 25.07 20.05 12.94
CA VAL A 6 24.73 19.03 13.92
C VAL A 6 23.78 18.05 13.21
N PHE A 7 24.18 16.78 13.10
CA PHE A 7 23.35 15.71 12.56
C PHE A 7 22.76 14.91 13.72
N GLU A 8 21.48 14.63 13.65
CA GLU A 8 20.82 13.76 14.62
C GLU A 8 21.16 12.29 14.37
N LYS A 9 21.31 11.54 15.45
CA LYS A 9 21.48 10.08 15.42
C LYS A 9 20.34 9.43 16.19
N TRP A 10 19.64 8.57 15.54
CA TRP A 10 18.47 7.91 16.08
C TRP A 10 18.81 6.51 16.59
N PRO A 11 18.34 6.11 17.81
CA PRO A 11 18.51 4.74 18.33
C PRO A 11 17.57 3.73 17.65
N GLY A 12 16.45 4.20 17.08
CA GLY A 12 15.45 3.34 16.46
C GLY A 12 15.66 3.18 14.95
N VAL A 13 14.97 2.19 14.40
CA VAL A 13 14.93 1.89 12.96
C VAL A 13 13.51 1.49 12.58
N ILE A 14 13.08 1.87 11.40
CA ILE A 14 11.82 1.43 10.84
C ILE A 14 11.93 -0.01 10.38
N SER A 15 10.96 -0.84 10.72
CA SER A 15 10.93 -2.25 10.32
C SER A 15 10.97 -2.40 8.81
N THR A 16 11.66 -3.43 8.32
CA THR A 16 11.62 -3.79 6.90
C THR A 16 10.53 -4.82 6.67
N VAL A 17 9.52 -4.47 5.89
CA VAL A 17 8.48 -5.40 5.45
C VAL A 17 8.82 -5.92 4.06
N ILE A 18 8.67 -7.24 3.88
CA ILE A 18 8.92 -7.93 2.61
C ILE A 18 7.59 -8.42 2.03
N ILE A 19 7.31 -8.05 0.79
CA ILE A 19 6.12 -8.47 0.03
C ILE A 19 6.58 -9.32 -1.14
N GLY A 20 5.95 -10.47 -1.34
CA GLY A 20 6.33 -11.45 -2.34
C GLY A 20 7.24 -12.55 -1.77
N ALA A 21 7.15 -13.75 -2.35
CA ALA A 21 8.03 -14.88 -2.05
C ALA A 21 8.46 -15.55 -3.35
N LYS A 22 9.79 -15.71 -3.52
CA LYS A 22 10.37 -16.42 -4.67
C LYS A 22 10.26 -17.93 -4.49
N LYS A 23 10.62 -18.67 -5.53
CA LYS A 23 10.54 -20.15 -5.54
C LYS A 23 11.37 -20.79 -4.42
N GLU A 24 12.52 -20.23 -4.10
CA GLU A 24 13.41 -20.68 -3.03
C GLU A 24 12.78 -20.51 -1.64
N GLU A 25 11.83 -19.60 -1.50
CA GLU A 25 11.07 -19.34 -0.28
C GLU A 25 9.70 -20.04 -0.26
N GLY A 26 9.42 -20.85 -1.29
CA GLY A 26 8.18 -21.62 -1.44
C GLY A 26 7.02 -20.89 -2.12
N GLY A 27 7.25 -19.67 -2.62
CA GLY A 27 6.28 -18.89 -3.40
C GLY A 27 6.46 -19.09 -4.91
N THR A 28 5.83 -18.20 -5.68
CA THR A 28 5.88 -18.24 -7.14
C THR A 28 6.20 -16.88 -7.77
N ARG A 29 6.54 -15.87 -6.95
CA ARG A 29 6.83 -14.52 -7.44
C ARG A 29 8.20 -14.45 -8.11
N SER A 30 8.30 -13.64 -9.16
CA SER A 30 9.57 -13.40 -9.87
C SER A 30 10.53 -12.54 -9.05
N ASP A 31 9.99 -11.66 -8.21
CA ASP A 31 10.77 -10.77 -7.35
C ASP A 31 10.09 -10.54 -6.00
N ILE A 32 10.77 -9.81 -5.11
CA ILE A 32 10.28 -9.37 -3.82
C ILE A 32 10.35 -7.85 -3.71
N ILE A 33 9.43 -7.26 -3.00
CA ILE A 33 9.42 -5.84 -2.67
C ILE A 33 9.80 -5.67 -1.20
N LYS A 34 10.77 -4.79 -0.93
CA LYS A 34 11.15 -4.38 0.42
C LYS A 34 10.79 -2.92 0.63
N ILE A 35 10.14 -2.62 1.74
CA ILE A 35 9.79 -1.25 2.16
C ILE A 35 10.23 -1.04 3.61
N GLY A 36 10.46 0.22 4.00
CA GLY A 36 10.96 0.55 5.34
C GLY A 36 12.47 0.38 5.49
N GLY A 37 12.94 0.16 6.70
CA GLY A 37 14.35 -0.10 7.03
C GLY A 37 15.20 1.15 7.30
N GLN A 38 14.63 2.35 7.19
CA GLN A 38 15.36 3.60 7.43
C GLN A 38 15.55 3.87 8.92
N ASN A 39 16.70 4.48 9.26
CA ASN A 39 17.04 4.92 10.61
C ASN A 39 17.23 6.46 10.69
N THR A 40 16.53 7.18 9.85
CA THR A 40 16.50 8.65 9.79
C THR A 40 15.11 9.14 9.39
N MET A 41 14.88 10.44 9.58
CA MET A 41 13.70 11.10 9.02
C MET A 41 13.73 11.08 7.49
N PRO A 42 12.58 11.24 6.83
CA PRO A 42 12.51 11.16 5.37
C PRO A 42 13.51 12.12 4.70
N LEU A 43 14.24 11.60 3.71
CA LEU A 43 15.18 12.34 2.84
C LEU A 43 16.39 12.97 3.55
N LEU A 44 16.62 12.73 4.85
CA LEU A 44 17.79 13.21 5.59
C LEU A 44 18.98 12.23 5.46
N PHE A 45 19.44 12.01 4.24
CA PHE A 45 20.51 11.03 3.91
C PHE A 45 21.84 11.22 4.64
N LYS A 46 22.10 12.42 5.20
CA LYS A 46 23.31 12.70 5.99
C LYS A 46 23.19 12.25 7.45
N GLU A 47 21.99 11.99 7.93
CA GLU A 47 21.72 11.59 9.31
C GLU A 47 21.62 10.09 9.49
N GLY A 48 21.29 9.36 8.42
CA GLY A 48 21.17 7.92 8.47
C GLY A 48 20.96 7.28 7.10
N ALA A 49 20.68 5.97 7.13
CA ALA A 49 20.46 5.16 5.94
C ALA A 49 18.98 5.10 5.56
N ILE A 50 18.71 5.14 4.26
CA ILE A 50 17.40 4.86 3.64
C ILE A 50 17.62 3.71 2.65
N PRO A 51 17.63 2.43 3.12
CA PRO A 51 18.07 1.30 2.32
C PRO A 51 17.08 0.90 1.22
N ASN A 52 15.81 1.20 1.42
CA ASN A 52 14.75 0.87 0.46
C ASN A 52 14.08 2.15 -0.02
N LYS A 53 14.03 2.33 -1.35
CA LYS A 53 13.31 3.44 -1.95
C LYS A 53 11.79 3.23 -1.82
N PRO A 54 10.98 4.31 -1.75
CA PRO A 54 9.54 4.20 -1.83
C PRO A 54 9.10 3.37 -3.04
N LYS A 55 8.04 2.58 -2.91
CA LYS A 55 7.51 1.72 -3.96
C LYS A 55 6.11 2.14 -4.37
N ILE A 56 5.74 1.83 -5.60
CA ILE A 56 4.42 2.10 -6.14
C ILE A 56 3.74 0.79 -6.53
N ALA A 57 2.50 0.61 -6.09
CA ALA A 57 1.59 -0.43 -6.54
C ALA A 57 0.56 0.16 -7.50
N PHE A 58 0.35 -0.49 -8.65
CA PHE A 58 -0.79 -0.19 -9.51
C PHE A 58 -2.07 -0.76 -8.89
N GLU A 59 -3.08 0.08 -8.69
CA GLU A 59 -4.41 -0.37 -8.26
C GLU A 59 -5.13 -1.04 -9.42
N ILE A 60 -5.64 -2.25 -9.16
CA ILE A 60 -6.52 -3.01 -10.06
C ILE A 60 -7.71 -3.52 -9.27
N SER A 61 -8.77 -3.96 -9.96
CA SER A 61 -9.97 -4.53 -9.34
C SER A 61 -10.33 -5.88 -9.94
N ASP A 62 -11.08 -6.69 -9.20
CA ASP A 62 -11.61 -8.00 -9.65
C ASP A 62 -12.88 -7.89 -10.52
N ILE A 63 -13.36 -6.67 -10.75
CA ILE A 63 -14.42 -6.29 -11.68
C ILE A 63 -14.02 -4.96 -12.34
N PRO A 64 -14.69 -4.52 -13.43
CA PRO A 64 -14.53 -3.16 -13.93
C PRO A 64 -14.78 -2.16 -12.79
N PRO A 65 -13.84 -1.22 -12.51
CA PRO A 65 -13.91 -0.37 -11.33
C PRO A 65 -15.05 0.65 -11.47
N PHE A 66 -15.96 0.66 -10.50
CA PHE A 66 -17.11 1.58 -10.50
C PHE A 66 -16.76 2.99 -10.01
N ASP A 67 -15.60 3.15 -9.36
CA ASP A 67 -15.11 4.41 -8.81
C ASP A 67 -14.01 5.08 -9.67
N PHE A 68 -13.79 4.58 -10.89
CA PHE A 68 -12.96 5.24 -11.89
C PHE A 68 -13.85 6.13 -12.77
N ASP A 69 -13.41 7.36 -12.97
CA ASP A 69 -14.03 8.27 -13.94
C ASP A 69 -13.62 7.92 -15.38
N GLU A 70 -14.18 8.68 -16.34
CA GLU A 70 -13.94 8.45 -17.77
C GLU A 70 -12.46 8.60 -18.14
N GLU A 71 -11.74 9.53 -17.52
CA GLU A 71 -10.33 9.79 -17.77
C GLU A 71 -9.43 8.63 -17.31
N LEU A 72 -9.70 8.11 -16.12
CA LEU A 72 -8.99 6.92 -15.63
C LEU A 72 -9.30 5.69 -16.48
N THR A 73 -10.56 5.50 -16.84
CA THR A 73 -10.99 4.40 -17.71
C THR A 73 -10.33 4.49 -19.07
N ALA A 74 -10.28 5.69 -19.66
CA ALA A 74 -9.65 5.94 -20.96
C ALA A 74 -8.14 5.65 -20.95
N ALA A 75 -7.46 5.81 -19.80
CA ALA A 75 -6.04 5.52 -19.69
C ALA A 75 -5.70 4.03 -19.91
N TYR A 76 -6.64 3.14 -19.66
CA TYR A 76 -6.50 1.68 -19.85
C TYR A 76 -7.26 1.18 -21.09
N GLY A 77 -8.25 1.92 -21.58
CA GLY A 77 -9.11 1.49 -22.69
C GLY A 77 -9.93 0.25 -22.34
N GLU A 78 -10.25 -0.55 -23.35
CA GLU A 78 -11.11 -1.73 -23.20
C GLU A 78 -10.54 -2.81 -22.25
N VAL A 79 -9.23 -2.82 -22.02
CA VAL A 79 -8.58 -3.85 -21.19
C VAL A 79 -9.04 -3.81 -19.73
N ILE A 80 -9.55 -2.66 -19.25
CA ILE A 80 -10.06 -2.50 -17.89
C ILE A 80 -11.31 -3.36 -17.60
N ASN A 81 -12.00 -3.79 -18.67
CA ASN A 81 -13.18 -4.65 -18.57
C ASN A 81 -12.85 -6.12 -18.31
N ASP A 82 -11.59 -6.55 -18.51
CA ASP A 82 -11.08 -7.86 -18.13
C ASP A 82 -10.00 -7.72 -17.05
N PRO A 83 -10.33 -7.98 -15.78
CA PRO A 83 -9.39 -7.81 -14.66
C PRO A 83 -8.06 -8.55 -14.82
N LEU A 84 -8.05 -9.73 -15.45
CA LEU A 84 -6.81 -10.48 -15.67
C LEU A 84 -5.97 -9.87 -16.79
N ALA A 85 -6.58 -9.45 -17.89
CA ALA A 85 -5.90 -8.75 -18.96
C ALA A 85 -5.39 -7.39 -18.51
N TRP A 86 -6.15 -6.68 -17.66
CA TRP A 86 -5.74 -5.43 -17.05
C TRP A 86 -4.48 -5.61 -16.18
N ALA A 87 -4.47 -6.63 -15.31
CA ALA A 87 -3.29 -6.98 -14.51
C ALA A 87 -2.07 -7.28 -15.36
N GLU A 88 -2.22 -8.09 -16.42
CA GLU A 88 -1.14 -8.40 -17.39
C GLU A 88 -0.64 -7.14 -18.10
N THR A 89 -1.53 -6.23 -18.47
CA THR A 89 -1.17 -4.95 -19.09
C THR A 89 -0.36 -4.07 -18.14
N CYS A 90 -0.77 -3.97 -16.87
CA CYS A 90 -0.01 -3.25 -15.85
C CYS A 90 1.44 -3.79 -15.73
N VAL A 91 1.60 -5.10 -15.70
CA VAL A 91 2.92 -5.74 -15.57
C VAL A 91 3.74 -5.64 -16.86
N ASN A 92 3.16 -5.98 -18.00
CA ASN A 92 3.92 -6.12 -19.25
C ASN A 92 4.17 -4.78 -19.94
N GLN A 93 3.15 -3.91 -20.00
CA GLN A 93 3.22 -2.62 -20.69
C GLN A 93 3.71 -1.51 -19.77
N TYR A 94 3.14 -1.39 -18.57
CA TYR A 94 3.48 -0.31 -17.63
C TYR A 94 4.56 -0.68 -16.62
N LYS A 95 5.13 -1.91 -16.73
CA LYS A 95 6.26 -2.37 -15.90
C LYS A 95 5.98 -2.31 -14.39
N ALA A 96 4.73 -2.62 -14.01
CA ALA A 96 4.37 -2.70 -12.60
C ALA A 96 5.23 -3.75 -11.87
N GLU A 97 5.92 -3.32 -10.81
CA GLU A 97 6.68 -4.22 -9.92
C GLU A 97 5.79 -4.80 -8.80
N LEU A 98 4.63 -4.19 -8.56
CA LEU A 98 3.69 -4.53 -7.50
C LEU A 98 2.27 -4.16 -7.94
N LEU A 99 1.30 -5.03 -7.67
CA LEU A 99 -0.11 -4.75 -7.90
C LEU A 99 -0.87 -4.68 -6.57
N CYS A 100 -1.84 -3.77 -6.49
CA CYS A 100 -2.81 -3.69 -5.41
C CYS A 100 -4.18 -4.08 -5.96
N LEU A 101 -4.62 -5.28 -5.64
CA LEU A 101 -5.93 -5.80 -6.04
C LEU A 101 -6.98 -5.45 -5.02
N ARG A 102 -8.03 -4.75 -5.45
CA ARG A 102 -9.25 -4.52 -4.67
C ARG A 102 -10.33 -5.50 -5.06
N MET A 103 -10.87 -6.23 -4.08
CA MET A 103 -11.93 -7.22 -4.27
C MET A 103 -13.32 -6.53 -4.30
N GLN A 104 -13.48 -5.52 -5.18
CA GLN A 104 -14.70 -4.72 -5.30
C GLN A 104 -15.93 -5.57 -5.62
N GLY A 105 -15.76 -6.62 -6.44
CA GLY A 105 -16.84 -7.53 -6.82
C GLY A 105 -17.39 -8.37 -5.68
N THR A 106 -16.77 -8.34 -4.49
CA THR A 106 -17.29 -9.02 -3.31
C THR A 106 -18.24 -8.15 -2.50
N HIS A 107 -18.27 -6.82 -2.72
CA HIS A 107 -19.20 -5.91 -2.06
C HIS A 107 -20.65 -6.30 -2.38
N PRO A 108 -21.56 -6.25 -1.39
CA PRO A 108 -22.97 -6.63 -1.60
C PRO A 108 -23.65 -5.91 -2.76
N ASP A 109 -23.34 -4.63 -2.96
CA ASP A 109 -23.96 -3.78 -3.99
C ASP A 109 -23.37 -3.96 -5.39
N PHE A 110 -22.15 -4.55 -5.53
CA PHE A 110 -21.40 -4.57 -6.80
C PHE A 110 -21.14 -5.95 -7.39
N GLY A 111 -21.63 -7.00 -6.80
CA GLY A 111 -21.43 -8.36 -7.34
C GLY A 111 -21.65 -9.45 -6.33
N ASN A 112 -21.48 -9.13 -5.07
CA ASN A 112 -21.72 -10.02 -3.93
C ASN A 112 -21.07 -11.41 -4.12
N LYS A 113 -19.86 -11.44 -4.70
CA LYS A 113 -19.13 -12.68 -4.96
C LYS A 113 -18.91 -13.47 -3.67
N THR A 114 -18.91 -14.79 -3.82
CA THR A 114 -18.69 -15.71 -2.70
C THR A 114 -17.20 -15.85 -2.36
N PRO A 115 -16.85 -16.34 -1.14
CA PRO A 115 -15.47 -16.64 -0.76
C PRO A 115 -14.77 -17.57 -1.76
N GLN A 116 -15.47 -18.57 -2.25
CA GLN A 116 -14.92 -19.55 -3.22
C GLN A 116 -14.62 -18.90 -4.57
N SER A 117 -15.50 -17.99 -5.03
CA SER A 117 -15.28 -17.23 -6.27
C SER A 117 -14.09 -16.28 -6.13
N ALA A 118 -13.97 -15.59 -5.00
CA ALA A 118 -12.86 -14.71 -4.68
C ALA A 118 -11.52 -15.48 -4.64
N ALA A 119 -11.47 -16.59 -3.91
CA ALA A 119 -10.30 -17.48 -3.83
C ALA A 119 -9.86 -18.00 -5.20
N LYS A 120 -10.81 -18.40 -6.04
CA LYS A 120 -10.54 -18.84 -7.41
C LYS A 120 -9.94 -17.73 -8.26
N PHE A 121 -10.45 -16.49 -8.14
CA PHE A 121 -9.91 -15.34 -8.86
C PHE A 121 -8.46 -15.05 -8.41
N ILE A 122 -8.18 -15.02 -7.10
CA ILE A 122 -6.82 -14.86 -6.57
C ILE A 122 -5.87 -15.91 -7.14
N SER A 123 -6.24 -17.19 -7.10
CA SER A 123 -5.41 -18.26 -7.63
C SER A 123 -5.15 -18.11 -9.14
N THR A 124 -6.15 -17.65 -9.89
CA THR A 124 -6.01 -17.40 -11.34
C THR A 124 -5.07 -16.23 -11.59
N LEU A 125 -5.24 -15.13 -10.85
CA LEU A 125 -4.39 -13.94 -10.98
C LEU A 125 -2.93 -14.26 -10.65
N LEU A 126 -2.67 -15.00 -9.55
CA LEU A 126 -1.33 -15.41 -9.13
C LEU A 126 -0.61 -16.27 -10.20
N ASN A 127 -1.37 -17.03 -10.98
CA ASN A 127 -0.81 -17.79 -12.11
C ASN A 127 -0.55 -16.91 -13.36
N LYS A 128 -1.33 -15.87 -13.53
CA LYS A 128 -1.23 -14.96 -14.67
C LYS A 128 -0.07 -13.97 -14.55
N VAL A 129 0.08 -13.37 -13.37
CA VAL A 129 1.12 -12.39 -13.08
C VAL A 129 2.08 -12.91 -12.02
N ARG A 130 3.36 -12.56 -12.14
CA ARG A 130 4.42 -13.04 -11.24
C ARG A 130 4.98 -11.97 -10.30
N VAL A 131 4.43 -10.75 -10.34
CA VAL A 131 4.79 -9.68 -9.40
C VAL A 131 4.12 -9.91 -8.04
N PRO A 132 4.70 -9.38 -6.95
CA PRO A 132 4.06 -9.39 -5.64
C PRO A 132 2.68 -8.73 -5.65
N LEU A 133 1.81 -9.12 -4.71
CA LEU A 133 0.44 -8.60 -4.61
C LEU A 133 0.15 -8.00 -3.24
N ILE A 134 -0.60 -6.91 -3.27
CA ILE A 134 -1.41 -6.39 -2.16
C ILE A 134 -2.84 -6.84 -2.43
N ILE A 135 -3.53 -7.40 -1.44
CA ILE A 135 -4.92 -7.86 -1.56
C ILE A 135 -5.79 -7.08 -0.57
N MET A 136 -6.73 -6.32 -1.10
CA MET A 136 -7.64 -5.46 -0.34
C MET A 136 -9.05 -5.99 -0.39
N GLY A 137 -9.78 -5.86 0.70
CA GLY A 137 -11.22 -6.14 0.73
C GLY A 137 -12.03 -5.18 -0.12
N SER A 138 -13.34 -5.35 -0.07
CA SER A 138 -14.32 -4.51 -0.78
C SER A 138 -14.60 -3.19 -0.08
N GLY A 139 -14.31 -3.12 1.23
CA GLY A 139 -14.68 -2.02 2.11
C GLY A 139 -15.99 -2.25 2.89
N ASP A 140 -16.72 -3.34 2.62
CA ASP A 140 -17.79 -3.81 3.51
C ASP A 140 -17.20 -4.74 4.56
N GLU A 141 -17.16 -4.29 5.81
CA GLU A 141 -16.51 -4.98 6.91
C GLU A 141 -17.05 -6.40 7.14
N THR A 142 -18.37 -6.54 7.12
CA THR A 142 -19.04 -7.84 7.33
C THR A 142 -18.65 -8.82 6.23
N LYS A 143 -18.65 -8.34 5.00
CA LYS A 143 -18.30 -9.14 3.82
C LYS A 143 -16.81 -9.48 3.81
N ASP A 144 -15.97 -8.50 4.11
CA ASP A 144 -14.52 -8.67 4.13
C ASP A 144 -14.08 -9.69 5.20
N ASN A 145 -14.75 -9.74 6.36
CA ASN A 145 -14.53 -10.78 7.38
C ASN A 145 -14.82 -12.21 6.88
N LEU A 146 -15.68 -12.37 5.89
CA LEU A 146 -15.98 -13.67 5.28
C LEU A 146 -15.06 -14.00 4.09
N ILE A 147 -14.72 -12.99 3.31
CA ILE A 147 -14.00 -13.15 2.02
C ILE A 147 -12.49 -13.22 2.21
N MET A 148 -11.93 -12.33 3.07
CA MET A 148 -10.48 -12.17 3.14
C MET A 148 -9.74 -13.39 3.69
N PRO A 149 -10.29 -14.20 4.60
CA PRO A 149 -9.68 -15.49 4.95
C PRO A 149 -9.50 -16.43 3.76
N ALA A 150 -10.50 -16.52 2.87
CA ALA A 150 -10.42 -17.37 1.68
C ALA A 150 -9.42 -16.83 0.64
N CYS A 151 -9.31 -15.50 0.52
CA CYS A 151 -8.30 -14.85 -0.33
C CYS A 151 -6.88 -15.07 0.21
N SER A 152 -6.70 -14.97 1.53
CA SER A 152 -5.44 -15.24 2.22
C SER A 152 -5.00 -16.69 1.98
N GLU A 153 -5.89 -17.65 2.22
CA GLU A 153 -5.60 -19.07 2.00
C GLU A 153 -5.24 -19.38 0.53
N ALA A 154 -5.95 -18.78 -0.43
CA ALA A 154 -5.68 -18.94 -1.86
C ALA A 154 -4.31 -18.39 -2.29
N ALA A 155 -3.77 -17.42 -1.55
CA ALA A 155 -2.45 -16.84 -1.75
C ALA A 155 -1.38 -17.39 -0.80
N ARG A 156 -1.65 -18.49 -0.09
CA ARG A 156 -0.72 -19.10 0.88
C ARG A 156 0.67 -19.26 0.30
N LYS A 157 1.71 -18.88 1.08
CA LYS A 157 3.14 -18.86 0.72
C LYS A 157 3.57 -17.77 -0.26
N GLU A 158 2.67 -16.98 -0.82
CA GLU A 158 3.05 -15.89 -1.73
C GLU A 158 3.54 -14.63 -0.99
N ARG A 159 3.44 -14.58 0.34
CA ARG A 159 3.82 -13.45 1.21
C ARG A 159 3.21 -12.14 0.70
N CYS A 160 1.89 -12.15 0.51
CA CYS A 160 1.14 -10.96 0.13
C CYS A 160 1.07 -9.95 1.28
N LEU A 161 0.72 -8.71 0.97
CA LEU A 161 0.29 -7.71 1.94
C LEU A 161 -1.24 -7.65 1.90
N ILE A 162 -1.92 -7.93 3.03
CA ILE A 162 -3.38 -8.08 3.09
C ILE A 162 -4.00 -7.00 3.98
N GLY A 163 -5.06 -6.38 3.53
CA GLY A 163 -5.74 -5.31 4.28
C GLY A 163 -7.14 -4.97 3.80
N CYS A 164 -7.74 -4.02 4.49
CA CYS A 164 -7.23 -3.34 5.68
C CYS A 164 -7.83 -3.95 6.95
N ALA A 165 -6.98 -4.14 7.94
CA ALA A 165 -7.44 -4.47 9.29
C ALA A 165 -7.68 -3.18 10.08
N ALA A 166 -8.89 -3.02 10.60
CA ALA A 166 -9.32 -1.94 11.48
C ALA A 166 -9.62 -2.49 12.89
N GLN A 167 -10.01 -1.62 13.83
CA GLN A 167 -10.31 -2.01 15.21
C GLN A 167 -11.36 -3.12 15.33
N ASP A 168 -12.34 -3.15 14.45
CA ASP A 168 -13.47 -4.06 14.55
C ASP A 168 -13.22 -5.44 13.90
N ASN A 169 -12.29 -5.51 12.91
CA ASN A 169 -12.03 -6.74 12.15
C ASN A 169 -10.60 -7.30 12.27
N TYR A 170 -9.69 -6.64 13.00
CA TYR A 170 -8.27 -7.02 13.06
C TYR A 170 -8.06 -8.48 13.46
N LYS A 171 -8.93 -9.06 14.27
CA LYS A 171 -8.79 -10.45 14.73
C LYS A 171 -8.86 -11.44 13.58
N THR A 172 -9.86 -11.27 12.70
CA THR A 172 -10.04 -12.12 11.52
C THR A 172 -8.87 -12.00 10.56
N PHE A 173 -8.46 -10.76 10.26
CA PHE A 173 -7.33 -10.51 9.37
C PHE A 173 -6.02 -11.04 9.95
N THR A 174 -5.74 -10.79 11.24
CA THR A 174 -4.51 -11.26 11.88
C THR A 174 -4.43 -12.77 11.91
N ALA A 175 -5.53 -13.47 12.25
CA ALA A 175 -5.56 -14.93 12.24
C ALA A 175 -5.26 -15.49 10.83
N SER A 176 -5.86 -14.91 9.79
CA SER A 176 -5.66 -15.34 8.40
C SER A 176 -4.21 -15.14 7.95
N VAL A 177 -3.65 -13.95 8.15
CA VAL A 177 -2.26 -13.65 7.71
C VAL A 177 -1.22 -14.45 8.49
N LEU A 178 -1.50 -14.78 9.76
CA LEU A 178 -0.66 -15.67 10.56
C LEU A 178 -0.64 -17.08 9.98
N ALA A 179 -1.81 -17.65 9.70
CA ALA A 179 -1.98 -19.01 9.19
C ALA A 179 -1.32 -19.21 7.81
N ASP A 180 -1.36 -18.19 6.96
CA ASP A 180 -0.98 -18.30 5.56
C ASP A 180 0.37 -17.64 5.22
N GLY A 181 0.99 -16.94 6.19
CA GLY A 181 2.34 -16.40 6.04
C GLY A 181 2.39 -15.02 5.36
N HIS A 182 1.34 -14.19 5.50
CA HIS A 182 1.24 -12.86 4.91
C HIS A 182 1.60 -11.73 5.87
N SER A 183 1.78 -10.51 5.34
CA SER A 183 1.85 -9.26 6.09
C SER A 183 0.48 -8.57 6.11
N ILE A 184 0.26 -7.67 7.08
CA ILE A 184 -1.03 -7.01 7.29
C ILE A 184 -0.92 -5.50 7.11
N ILE A 185 -1.98 -4.87 6.56
CA ILE A 185 -2.17 -3.43 6.59
C ILE A 185 -3.07 -3.12 7.79
N ALA A 186 -2.54 -2.35 8.74
CA ALA A 186 -3.25 -1.84 9.90
C ALA A 186 -3.75 -0.41 9.60
N GLU A 187 -5.06 -0.23 9.54
CA GLU A 187 -5.68 1.04 9.20
C GLU A 187 -6.04 1.84 10.44
N SER A 188 -5.57 3.08 10.50
CA SER A 188 -5.89 4.02 11.56
C SER A 188 -6.41 5.33 10.96
N PRO A 189 -7.69 5.68 11.16
CA PRO A 189 -8.26 6.89 10.57
C PRO A 189 -7.69 8.15 11.25
N ILE A 190 -6.60 8.68 10.68
CA ILE A 190 -5.95 9.95 11.04
C ILE A 190 -5.67 10.08 12.57
N ASP A 191 -5.29 8.97 13.23
CA ASP A 191 -4.98 8.95 14.67
C ASP A 191 -3.78 8.05 14.98
N ILE A 192 -2.70 8.65 15.50
CA ILE A 192 -1.48 7.94 15.88
C ILE A 192 -1.69 6.99 17.08
N ASN A 193 -2.62 7.30 17.99
CA ASN A 193 -2.88 6.45 19.15
C ASN A 193 -3.65 5.20 18.73
N ILE A 194 -4.58 5.34 17.79
CA ILE A 194 -5.28 4.21 17.18
C ILE A 194 -4.28 3.33 16.41
N ALA A 195 -3.37 3.93 15.63
CA ALA A 195 -2.32 3.19 14.95
C ALA A 195 -1.46 2.38 15.92
N LYS A 196 -1.00 3.02 17.00
CA LYS A 196 -0.22 2.36 18.06
C LYS A 196 -1.00 1.23 18.72
N GLN A 197 -2.22 1.49 19.13
CA GLN A 197 -3.09 0.51 19.79
C GLN A 197 -3.37 -0.69 18.88
N LEU A 198 -3.68 -0.46 17.61
CA LEU A 198 -3.96 -1.53 16.65
C LEU A 198 -2.73 -2.41 16.42
N ASN A 199 -1.54 -1.82 16.29
CA ASN A 199 -0.29 -2.56 16.16
C ASN A 199 -0.01 -3.44 17.40
N ILE A 200 -0.29 -2.92 18.60
CA ILE A 200 -0.20 -3.71 19.86
C ILE A 200 -1.18 -4.88 19.81
N LEU A 201 -2.45 -4.64 19.51
CA LEU A 201 -3.48 -5.69 19.47
C LEU A 201 -3.15 -6.79 18.44
N ILE A 202 -2.66 -6.40 17.26
CA ILE A 202 -2.22 -7.34 16.22
C ILE A 202 -1.00 -8.15 16.71
N SER A 203 -0.04 -7.48 17.35
CA SER A 203 1.17 -8.12 17.89
C SER A 203 0.85 -9.08 19.04
N ASP A 204 -0.09 -8.74 19.90
CA ASP A 204 -0.54 -9.59 21.02
C ASP A 204 -1.20 -10.89 20.53
N MET A 205 -1.72 -10.91 19.30
CA MET A 205 -2.18 -12.14 18.64
C MET A 205 -1.04 -13.00 18.07
N GLY A 206 0.22 -12.55 18.18
CA GLY A 206 1.42 -13.28 17.76
C GLY A 206 1.98 -12.88 16.39
N LEU A 207 1.43 -11.88 15.72
CA LEU A 207 2.03 -11.36 14.48
C LEU A 207 3.21 -10.43 14.82
N SER A 208 4.39 -10.71 14.25
CA SER A 208 5.55 -9.83 14.42
C SER A 208 5.26 -8.41 13.90
N LEU A 209 5.71 -7.40 14.66
CA LEU A 209 5.63 -5.99 14.26
C LEU A 209 6.31 -5.72 12.89
N GLU A 210 7.28 -6.55 12.50
CA GLU A 210 7.96 -6.49 11.19
C GLU A 210 7.06 -6.92 10.02
N ARG A 211 5.84 -7.39 10.29
CA ARG A 211 4.85 -7.80 9.28
C ARG A 211 3.66 -6.84 9.23
N ILE A 212 3.75 -5.69 9.90
CA ILE A 212 2.69 -4.68 9.92
C ILE A 212 3.11 -3.48 9.06
N VAL A 213 2.20 -3.03 8.20
CA VAL A 213 2.29 -1.79 7.44
C VAL A 213 1.15 -0.88 7.89
N ILE A 214 1.43 0.36 8.25
CA ILE A 214 0.39 1.29 8.71
C ILE A 214 -0.23 2.00 7.51
N ASN A 215 -1.57 1.97 7.41
CA ASN A 215 -2.35 2.90 6.59
C ASN A 215 -2.86 4.04 7.50
N PRO A 216 -2.31 5.26 7.41
CA PRO A 216 -2.73 6.37 8.26
C PRO A 216 -4.05 6.98 7.85
N THR A 217 -4.66 6.50 6.77
CA THR A 217 -5.77 7.12 6.05
C THR A 217 -5.41 8.53 5.62
N ILE A 218 -5.28 8.74 4.33
CA ILE A 218 -4.82 10.03 3.79
C ILE A 218 -5.98 10.84 3.23
N GLY A 219 -5.79 12.16 3.15
CA GLY A 219 -6.52 13.05 2.25
C GLY A 219 -5.63 13.41 1.04
N ALA A 220 -6.25 13.81 -0.06
CA ALA A 220 -5.51 14.37 -1.18
C ALA A 220 -4.98 15.77 -0.87
N LEU A 221 -4.08 16.26 -1.72
CA LEU A 221 -3.59 17.64 -1.66
C LEU A 221 -4.77 18.64 -1.69
N GLY A 222 -4.81 19.54 -0.71
CA GLY A 222 -5.91 20.47 -0.50
C GLY A 222 -7.16 19.89 0.18
N TYR A 223 -7.15 18.61 0.52
CA TYR A 223 -8.29 17.89 1.12
C TYR A 223 -7.88 17.14 2.40
N GLY A 224 -6.95 17.70 3.18
CA GLY A 224 -6.55 17.15 4.47
C GLY A 224 -5.27 16.32 4.45
N LEU A 225 -4.45 16.40 3.39
CA LEU A 225 -3.14 15.75 3.33
C LEU A 225 -2.25 16.10 4.53
N GLU A 226 -2.35 17.33 5.04
CA GLU A 226 -1.59 17.83 6.19
C GLU A 226 -1.83 17.02 7.48
N TYR A 227 -3.01 16.43 7.65
CA TYR A 227 -3.29 15.57 8.80
C TYR A 227 -2.52 14.26 8.71
N ALA A 228 -2.54 13.61 7.55
CA ALA A 228 -1.76 12.40 7.31
C ALA A 228 -0.25 12.67 7.42
N TYR A 229 0.22 13.81 6.85
CA TYR A 229 1.61 14.27 7.00
C TYR A 229 2.02 14.33 8.48
N SER A 230 1.22 15.03 9.30
CA SER A 230 1.50 15.19 10.74
C SER A 230 1.58 13.85 11.48
N ILE A 231 0.69 12.91 11.17
CA ILE A 231 0.69 11.58 11.80
C ILE A 231 1.92 10.77 11.38
N MET A 232 2.24 10.76 10.10
CA MET A 232 3.40 10.03 9.58
C MET A 232 4.70 10.57 10.18
N GLU A 233 4.88 11.89 10.24
CA GLU A 233 6.04 12.53 10.85
C GLU A 233 6.15 12.17 12.34
N ARG A 234 5.09 12.33 13.11
CA ARG A 234 5.06 12.03 14.55
C ARG A 234 5.32 10.55 14.84
N ALA A 235 4.73 9.65 14.07
CA ALA A 235 4.96 8.23 14.23
C ALA A 235 6.40 7.85 13.87
N ARG A 236 6.96 8.46 12.81
CA ARG A 236 8.36 8.28 12.42
C ARG A 236 9.32 8.74 13.53
N LEU A 237 9.09 9.94 14.09
CA LEU A 237 9.86 10.47 15.21
C LEU A 237 9.80 9.56 16.44
N ALA A 238 8.59 9.07 16.81
CA ALA A 238 8.43 8.15 17.92
C ALA A 238 9.19 6.83 17.68
N ALA A 239 9.08 6.27 16.48
CA ALA A 239 9.77 5.04 16.10
C ALA A 239 11.29 5.19 16.15
N LEU A 240 11.83 6.26 15.58
CA LEU A 240 13.26 6.56 15.60
C LEU A 240 13.78 6.84 17.01
N SER A 241 12.94 7.38 17.89
CA SER A 241 13.23 7.55 19.32
C SER A 241 13.14 6.25 20.15
N GLY A 242 12.75 5.13 19.52
CA GLY A 242 12.76 3.79 20.12
C GLY A 242 11.39 3.14 20.37
N ASP A 243 10.29 3.78 19.96
CA ASP A 243 8.95 3.16 20.03
C ASP A 243 8.74 2.14 18.91
N LYS A 244 9.00 0.87 19.22
CA LYS A 244 8.88 -0.23 18.27
C LYS A 244 7.46 -0.45 17.75
N THR A 245 6.44 -0.03 18.50
CA THR A 245 5.03 -0.23 18.11
C THR A 245 4.59 0.69 16.98
N LEU A 246 5.32 1.77 16.73
CA LEU A 246 5.13 2.70 15.62
C LEU A 246 6.22 2.57 14.54
N ALA A 247 7.13 1.61 14.66
CA ALA A 247 8.25 1.41 13.75
C ALA A 247 7.85 0.67 12.45
N SER A 248 6.59 0.70 12.05
CA SER A 248 6.11 0.11 10.80
C SER A 248 6.23 1.09 9.63
N PRO A 249 6.50 0.61 8.40
CA PRO A 249 6.42 1.45 7.19
C PRO A 249 4.98 1.88 6.90
N PHE A 250 4.82 2.95 6.09
CA PHE A 250 3.53 3.50 5.71
C PHE A 250 3.12 3.13 4.30
N ILE A 251 1.82 2.77 4.12
CA ILE A 251 1.16 2.67 2.83
C ILE A 251 0.13 3.80 2.70
N CYS A 252 0.06 4.43 1.50
CA CYS A 252 -0.85 5.53 1.20
C CYS A 252 -1.64 5.22 -0.08
N PHE A 253 -2.99 5.26 -0.01
CA PHE A 253 -3.89 5.02 -1.14
C PHE A 253 -4.12 6.32 -1.93
N VAL A 254 -3.08 6.75 -2.63
CA VAL A 254 -3.02 8.05 -3.31
C VAL A 254 -4.05 8.17 -4.41
N GLY A 255 -4.14 7.17 -5.30
CA GLY A 255 -5.05 7.21 -6.43
C GLY A 255 -6.50 7.33 -6.00
N GLN A 256 -6.90 6.59 -4.96
CA GLN A 256 -8.25 6.63 -4.44
C GLN A 256 -8.67 8.03 -3.97
N GLU A 257 -7.77 8.76 -3.31
CA GLU A 257 -8.09 10.08 -2.76
C GLU A 257 -7.89 11.21 -3.78
N ALA A 258 -6.83 11.15 -4.58
CA ALA A 258 -6.55 12.19 -5.57
C ALA A 258 -7.68 12.32 -6.62
N TRP A 259 -8.20 11.20 -7.12
CA TRP A 259 -9.25 11.20 -8.16
C TRP A 259 -10.66 11.51 -7.63
N LYS A 260 -10.87 11.60 -6.31
CA LYS A 260 -12.11 12.13 -5.73
C LYS A 260 -12.21 13.65 -5.79
N THR A 261 -11.10 14.36 -5.95
CA THR A 261 -11.04 15.82 -5.88
C THR A 261 -11.67 16.49 -7.08
N LYS A 262 -12.15 17.72 -6.89
CA LYS A 262 -12.75 18.51 -7.98
C LYS A 262 -11.72 18.86 -9.05
N GLU A 263 -10.50 19.15 -8.62
CA GLU A 263 -9.36 19.50 -9.46
C GLU A 263 -9.00 18.36 -10.42
N ALA A 264 -8.93 17.14 -9.90
CA ALA A 264 -8.64 15.97 -10.72
C ALA A 264 -9.69 15.71 -11.82
N LYS A 265 -10.94 16.08 -11.56
CA LYS A 265 -12.06 15.92 -12.50
C LYS A 265 -12.19 17.05 -13.53
N THR A 266 -11.29 18.03 -13.54
CA THR A 266 -11.33 19.16 -14.46
C THR A 266 -10.84 18.78 -15.86
N SER A 267 -9.80 17.97 -15.93
CA SER A 267 -9.27 17.38 -17.17
C SER A 267 -8.36 16.20 -16.84
N PRO A 268 -8.08 15.31 -17.82
CA PRO A 268 -7.14 14.20 -17.64
C PRO A 268 -5.76 14.66 -17.14
N GLU A 269 -5.26 15.77 -17.68
CA GLU A 269 -3.96 16.34 -17.29
C GLU A 269 -3.97 16.80 -15.83
N GLN A 270 -5.05 17.44 -15.38
CA GLN A 270 -5.19 17.88 -14.00
C GLN A 270 -5.28 16.68 -13.04
N GLY A 271 -6.00 15.63 -13.40
CA GLY A 271 -6.03 14.39 -12.64
C GLY A 271 -4.65 13.78 -12.45
N ILE A 272 -3.87 13.67 -13.53
CA ILE A 272 -2.50 13.19 -13.51
C ILE A 272 -1.61 14.08 -12.61
N ILE A 273 -1.74 15.40 -12.73
CA ILE A 273 -0.97 16.35 -11.91
C ILE A 273 -1.35 16.18 -10.44
N TRP A 274 -2.65 16.09 -10.11
CA TRP A 274 -3.11 16.01 -8.73
C TRP A 274 -2.67 14.72 -8.03
N GLU A 275 -2.76 13.59 -8.74
CA GLU A 275 -2.24 12.31 -8.26
C GLU A 275 -0.72 12.36 -8.06
N THR A 276 0.02 12.95 -9.02
CA THR A 276 1.48 13.10 -8.92
C THR A 276 1.88 13.98 -7.73
N LEU A 277 1.24 15.14 -7.55
CA LEU A 277 1.56 16.07 -6.46
C LEU A 277 1.20 15.49 -5.09
N THR A 278 0.05 14.82 -4.97
CA THR A 278 -0.33 14.12 -3.74
C THR A 278 0.69 13.04 -3.39
N ALA A 279 1.09 12.21 -4.36
CA ALA A 279 2.09 11.18 -4.17
C ALA A 279 3.45 11.72 -3.73
N THR A 280 3.96 12.74 -4.42
CA THR A 280 5.28 13.33 -4.11
C THR A 280 5.30 14.00 -2.73
N SER A 281 4.20 14.65 -2.33
CA SER A 281 4.06 15.23 -0.98
C SER A 281 4.08 14.16 0.11
N LEU A 282 3.41 13.03 -0.12
CA LEU A 282 3.40 11.90 0.82
C LEU A 282 4.76 11.19 0.91
N ILE A 283 5.51 11.09 -0.19
CA ILE A 283 6.90 10.60 -0.14
C ILE A 283 7.76 11.48 0.77
N GLN A 284 7.62 12.80 0.67
CA GLN A 284 8.35 13.73 1.53
C GLN A 284 7.96 13.61 3.01
N SER A 285 6.73 13.19 3.30
CA SER A 285 6.28 12.93 4.68
C SER A 285 6.63 11.53 5.19
N GLY A 286 7.23 10.67 4.34
CA GLY A 286 7.73 9.35 4.73
C GLY A 286 6.87 8.16 4.29
N ALA A 287 6.04 8.30 3.25
CA ALA A 287 5.37 7.15 2.65
C ALA A 287 6.39 6.18 2.05
N ASP A 288 6.29 4.92 2.44
CA ASP A 288 7.16 3.83 1.96
C ASP A 288 6.53 3.09 0.78
N LEU A 289 5.20 3.13 0.67
CA LEU A 289 4.42 2.45 -0.36
C LEU A 289 3.23 3.30 -0.77
N LEU A 290 3.06 3.51 -2.07
CA LEU A 290 1.99 4.30 -2.65
C LEU A 290 1.11 3.40 -3.52
N VAL A 291 -0.19 3.50 -3.39
CA VAL A 291 -1.15 2.85 -4.30
C VAL A 291 -1.71 3.91 -5.23
N MET A 292 -1.46 3.74 -6.52
CA MET A 292 -1.76 4.74 -7.55
C MET A 292 -2.56 4.13 -8.69
N ARG A 293 -3.27 4.97 -9.44
CA ARG A 293 -4.24 4.56 -10.47
C ARG A 293 -3.79 4.87 -11.89
N HIS A 294 -3.27 6.07 -12.15
CA HIS A 294 -3.02 6.51 -13.52
C HIS A 294 -1.59 6.21 -13.98
N PRO A 295 -1.39 5.47 -15.12
CA PRO A 295 -0.05 5.05 -15.58
C PRO A 295 0.94 6.20 -15.76
N LYS A 296 0.50 7.34 -16.33
CA LYS A 296 1.37 8.51 -16.52
C LYS A 296 1.73 9.21 -15.20
N ALA A 297 0.85 9.21 -14.19
CA ALA A 297 1.17 9.72 -12.87
C ALA A 297 2.23 8.83 -12.21
N ILE A 298 2.06 7.52 -12.29
CA ILE A 298 3.01 6.53 -11.78
C ILE A 298 4.39 6.70 -12.43
N GLU A 299 4.46 6.88 -13.75
CA GLU A 299 5.72 7.13 -14.47
C GLU A 299 6.44 8.38 -13.92
N LYS A 300 5.71 9.49 -13.73
CA LYS A 300 6.26 10.73 -13.17
C LYS A 300 6.76 10.55 -11.74
N VAL A 301 6.01 9.83 -10.90
CA VAL A 301 6.39 9.59 -9.50
C VAL A 301 7.58 8.63 -9.41
N ASN A 302 7.65 7.59 -10.25
CA ASN A 302 8.82 6.72 -10.32
C ASN A 302 10.09 7.51 -10.66
N LYS A 303 10.02 8.39 -11.67
CA LYS A 303 11.14 9.27 -12.02
C LYS A 303 11.53 10.17 -10.84
N TYR A 304 10.57 10.77 -10.15
CA TYR A 304 10.82 11.57 -8.96
C TYR A 304 11.54 10.78 -7.85
N ILE A 305 11.10 9.53 -7.59
CA ILE A 305 11.75 8.65 -6.61
C ILE A 305 13.20 8.34 -7.03
N GLU A 306 13.44 8.05 -8.29
CA GLU A 306 14.79 7.79 -8.82
C GLU A 306 15.69 9.00 -8.64
N ASP A 307 15.23 10.19 -9.04
CA ASP A 307 15.98 11.45 -8.91
C ASP A 307 16.31 11.78 -7.45
N LEU A 308 15.40 11.47 -6.50
CA LEU A 308 15.62 11.66 -5.07
C LEU A 308 16.66 10.69 -4.48
N MET A 309 16.65 9.44 -4.93
CA MET A 309 17.45 8.36 -4.35
C MET A 309 18.82 8.19 -5.03
N CYS A 310 19.08 8.88 -6.14
CA CYS A 310 20.38 8.88 -6.86
C CYS A 310 21.43 9.83 -6.25
N LYS A 311 21.35 10.15 -4.95
CA LYS A 311 22.28 11.09 -4.28
C LYS A 311 23.39 10.40 -3.53
#